data_5e4c468c2d5b685b84b3ce43ba5a5a25
#
_entry.id   5e4c468c2d5b685b84b3ce43ba5a5a25
#
_cell.length_a   1.000
_cell.length_b   1.000
_cell.length_c   1.000
_cell.angle_alpha   90.00
_cell.angle_beta   90.00
_cell.angle_gamma   90.00
#
_symmetry.space_group_name_H-M   'P 1'
#
loop_
_entity.id
_entity.type
_entity.pdbx_description
1 polymer ?
#
loop_
_entity_poly.entity_id
_entity_poly.type
_entity_poly.pdbx_seq_one_letter_code
_entity_poly.pdbx_strand_id
1 'polypeptide(L)'
;METHVSCLFPEILALIFSYLDVRDKGRAAQTCSAWRDAAYHRSVWRGVEAKLHLRRANPSLFPSLQTRGIARVQVLSLRRSLSYVVQGLPRLESLNLSGCYNLTDAGLGHAFMHDTPSLSVLNLSLCKQVTDSSLERIAQHLKGLQVLDLAGCSNVTNGGLFLVAWGLRGLKSLNLRSCRHVSDAGIAHLAGLTEAEGCTGLEHLTLQDCQKLSDAALKCVARGLTNLKTLNLSFCGGISDAGMVHLSHMASLRTLNLRSCDNISDAGIMHLSTGTLRLGGLDLSFCDKVADQSLANVAQGLYHLKSLSLCSCHISDDGLDRMVRQMSSLRTLNIGQCTRITDKGLELIADHLTQLTGIDLYGCTRITKRGLERITQLPCLKVLNLGLWQMTESDRVR
;
A
#
# COMPACT_ATOMS: atom_id res chain seq x y z
N MET A 1 24.44 0.85 -47.33
CA MET A 1 25.06 1.41 -46.11
C MET A 1 24.59 0.57 -44.92
N GLU A 2 25.46 -0.22 -44.37
CA GLU A 2 25.12 -0.93 -43.11
C GLU A 2 25.03 0.10 -42.00
N THR A 3 23.86 0.28 -41.45
CA THR A 3 23.62 1.13 -40.28
C THR A 3 24.19 0.44 -39.02
N HIS A 4 25.39 0.82 -38.65
CA HIS A 4 26.03 0.30 -37.43
C HIS A 4 25.57 1.10 -36.22
N VAL A 5 25.45 0.44 -35.06
CA VAL A 5 25.02 1.05 -33.79
C VAL A 5 25.89 2.25 -33.36
N SER A 6 27.14 2.31 -33.80
CA SER A 6 28.05 3.45 -33.57
C SER A 6 27.62 4.74 -34.30
N CYS A 7 26.65 4.68 -35.19
CA CYS A 7 26.10 5.84 -35.90
C CYS A 7 24.97 6.52 -35.10
N LEU A 8 24.55 5.94 -33.97
CA LEU A 8 23.52 6.52 -33.12
C LEU A 8 24.09 7.71 -32.32
N PHE A 9 23.34 8.78 -32.25
CA PHE A 9 23.67 9.89 -31.37
C PHE A 9 23.67 9.45 -29.88
N PRO A 10 24.54 10.06 -29.05
CA PRO A 10 24.63 9.72 -27.61
C PRO A 10 23.29 9.79 -26.89
N GLU A 11 22.43 10.73 -27.24
CA GLU A 11 21.10 10.91 -26.66
C GLU A 11 20.17 9.74 -26.97
N ILE A 12 20.28 9.18 -28.18
CA ILE A 12 19.49 8.00 -28.58
C ILE A 12 19.99 6.76 -27.85
N LEU A 13 21.30 6.58 -27.71
CA LEU A 13 21.89 5.52 -26.90
C LEU A 13 21.46 5.63 -25.43
N ALA A 14 21.48 6.82 -24.86
CA ALA A 14 21.01 7.07 -23.50
C ALA A 14 19.52 6.75 -23.35
N LEU A 15 18.70 7.12 -24.32
CA LEU A 15 17.27 6.79 -24.33
C LEU A 15 17.08 5.25 -24.34
N ILE A 16 17.76 4.53 -25.23
CA ILE A 16 17.71 3.07 -25.30
C ILE A 16 18.13 2.46 -23.97
N PHE A 17 19.24 2.92 -23.38
CA PHE A 17 19.76 2.39 -22.12
C PHE A 17 18.86 2.72 -20.94
N SER A 18 18.02 3.74 -21.02
CA SER A 18 17.05 4.05 -19.96
C SER A 18 16.05 2.91 -19.73
N TYR A 19 15.74 2.13 -20.76
CA TYR A 19 14.84 0.98 -20.70
C TYR A 19 15.49 -0.32 -20.18
N LEU A 20 16.81 -0.36 -20.08
CA LEU A 20 17.52 -1.52 -19.56
C LEU A 20 17.38 -1.62 -18.02
N ASP A 21 17.51 -2.83 -17.49
CA ASP A 21 17.69 -3.00 -16.06
C ASP A 21 19.08 -2.52 -15.60
N VAL A 22 19.27 -2.41 -14.28
CA VAL A 22 20.52 -1.88 -13.70
C VAL A 22 21.74 -2.72 -14.10
N ARG A 23 21.59 -4.03 -14.20
CA ARG A 23 22.67 -4.96 -14.56
C ARG A 23 23.09 -4.75 -16.01
N ASP A 24 22.13 -4.61 -16.92
CA ASP A 24 22.40 -4.43 -18.34
C ASP A 24 22.88 -3.01 -18.66
N LYS A 25 22.48 -2.00 -17.89
CA LYS A 25 23.12 -0.67 -17.92
C LYS A 25 24.62 -0.77 -17.59
N GLY A 26 24.97 -1.57 -16.59
CA GLY A 26 26.36 -1.84 -16.23
C GLY A 26 27.13 -2.57 -17.34
N ARG A 27 26.51 -3.55 -17.99
CA ARG A 27 27.10 -4.28 -19.13
C ARG A 27 27.31 -3.38 -20.34
N ALA A 28 26.32 -2.55 -20.66
CA ALA A 28 26.42 -1.58 -21.74
C ALA A 28 27.60 -0.64 -21.52
N ALA A 29 27.82 -0.17 -20.29
CA ALA A 29 28.93 0.71 -19.93
C ALA A 29 30.33 0.05 -20.12
N GLN A 30 30.40 -1.28 -20.17
CA GLN A 30 31.66 -2.03 -20.36
C GLN A 30 32.00 -2.29 -21.82
N THR A 31 31.13 -1.95 -22.75
CA THR A 31 31.27 -2.31 -24.17
C THR A 31 32.31 -1.45 -24.89
N CYS A 32 32.18 -0.11 -24.79
CA CYS A 32 33.11 0.84 -25.35
C CYS A 32 32.98 2.21 -24.67
N SER A 33 33.87 3.16 -24.95
CA SER A 33 33.85 4.50 -24.33
C SER A 33 32.55 5.26 -24.63
N ALA A 34 32.10 5.26 -25.87
CA ALA A 34 30.86 5.93 -26.26
C ALA A 34 29.61 5.38 -25.54
N TRP A 35 29.55 4.06 -25.40
CA TRP A 35 28.47 3.42 -24.65
C TRP A 35 28.56 3.66 -23.16
N ARG A 36 29.77 3.69 -22.62
CA ARG A 36 29.99 4.04 -21.21
C ARG A 36 29.50 5.46 -20.92
N ASP A 37 29.88 6.42 -21.77
CA ASP A 37 29.49 7.82 -21.58
C ASP A 37 27.97 8.01 -21.71
N ALA A 38 27.33 7.34 -22.67
CA ALA A 38 25.89 7.30 -22.79
C ALA A 38 25.22 6.61 -21.61
N ALA A 39 25.75 5.48 -21.13
CA ALA A 39 25.21 4.74 -19.99
C ALA A 39 25.36 5.49 -18.66
N TYR A 40 26.30 6.41 -18.53
CA TYR A 40 26.48 7.24 -17.32
C TYR A 40 25.66 8.53 -17.34
N HIS A 41 24.99 8.82 -18.43
CA HIS A 41 24.13 10.00 -18.50
C HIS A 41 22.98 9.92 -17.50
N ARG A 42 22.68 11.03 -16.84
CA ARG A 42 21.66 11.08 -15.76
C ARG A 42 20.29 10.59 -16.18
N SER A 43 19.88 10.81 -17.43
CA SER A 43 18.58 10.35 -17.92
C SER A 43 18.42 8.84 -17.88
N VAL A 44 19.52 8.09 -18.02
CA VAL A 44 19.53 6.60 -17.98
C VAL A 44 19.16 6.08 -16.58
N TRP A 45 19.49 6.84 -15.53
CA TRP A 45 19.33 6.45 -14.13
C TRP A 45 18.14 7.13 -13.45
N ARG A 46 17.33 7.85 -14.22
CA ARG A 46 16.17 8.54 -13.66
C ARG A 46 15.22 7.56 -13.00
N GLY A 47 14.90 7.80 -11.73
CA GLY A 47 13.99 6.94 -10.94
C GLY A 47 14.59 5.62 -10.47
N VAL A 48 15.85 5.33 -10.78
CA VAL A 48 16.54 4.12 -10.30
C VAL A 48 16.86 4.25 -8.83
N GLU A 49 16.54 3.21 -8.05
CA GLU A 49 16.92 3.08 -6.65
C GLU A 49 18.24 2.30 -6.53
N ALA A 50 19.25 2.90 -5.91
CA ALA A 50 20.50 2.24 -5.61
C ALA A 50 20.36 1.40 -4.34
N LYS A 51 20.71 0.12 -4.41
CA LYS A 51 20.74 -0.80 -3.27
C LYS A 51 22.16 -0.91 -2.73
N LEU A 52 22.36 -0.49 -1.49
CA LEU A 52 23.68 -0.34 -0.89
C LEU A 52 23.91 -1.31 0.26
N HIS A 53 25.08 -1.96 0.25
CA HIS A 53 25.65 -2.67 1.38
C HIS A 53 26.80 -1.85 1.97
N LEU A 54 26.55 -1.13 3.05
CA LEU A 54 27.53 -0.26 3.69
C LEU A 54 28.46 -1.02 4.64
N ARG A 55 29.16 -2.04 4.13
CA ARG A 55 30.07 -2.90 4.91
C ARG A 55 31.51 -2.36 4.97
N ARG A 56 31.97 -1.76 3.88
CA ARG A 56 33.34 -1.25 3.73
C ARG A 56 33.31 0.18 3.19
N ALA A 57 34.38 0.93 3.47
CA ALA A 57 34.54 2.23 2.86
C ALA A 57 34.80 2.07 1.35
N ASN A 58 34.04 2.82 0.57
CA ASN A 58 34.28 2.98 -0.86
C ASN A 58 34.21 4.48 -1.18
N PRO A 59 35.36 5.17 -1.25
CA PRO A 59 35.39 6.61 -1.48
C PRO A 59 34.78 7.04 -2.80
N SER A 60 34.77 6.17 -3.82
CA SER A 60 34.21 6.47 -5.14
C SER A 60 32.72 6.23 -5.26
N LEU A 61 32.07 5.59 -4.27
CA LEU A 61 30.67 5.20 -4.35
C LEU A 61 29.75 6.41 -4.52
N PHE A 62 29.79 7.36 -3.58
CA PHE A 62 28.87 8.49 -3.59
C PHE A 62 29.15 9.47 -4.73
N PRO A 63 30.38 9.82 -5.08
CA PRO A 63 30.66 10.57 -6.31
C PRO A 63 30.10 9.90 -7.57
N SER A 64 30.22 8.59 -7.67
CA SER A 64 29.68 7.80 -8.78
C SER A 64 28.14 7.86 -8.83
N LEU A 65 27.46 7.75 -7.69
CA LEU A 65 26.00 7.88 -7.61
C LEU A 65 25.52 9.31 -7.94
N GLN A 66 26.23 10.33 -7.47
CA GLN A 66 25.93 11.72 -7.78
C GLN A 66 26.07 12.01 -9.28
N THR A 67 27.12 11.54 -9.92
CA THR A 67 27.35 11.69 -11.37
C THR A 67 26.17 11.14 -12.16
N ARG A 68 25.64 9.99 -11.75
CA ARG A 68 24.45 9.37 -12.35
C ARG A 68 23.13 10.06 -11.99
N GLY A 69 23.14 11.00 -11.06
CA GLY A 69 21.95 11.67 -10.56
C GLY A 69 21.04 10.79 -9.73
N ILE A 70 21.60 9.79 -9.04
CA ILE A 70 20.84 8.91 -8.14
C ILE A 70 20.34 9.72 -6.95
N ALA A 71 19.03 9.70 -6.74
CA ALA A 71 18.33 10.36 -5.65
C ALA A 71 17.52 9.39 -4.76
N ARG A 72 17.50 8.12 -5.10
CA ARG A 72 16.78 7.06 -4.38
C ARG A 72 17.74 5.98 -3.93
N VAL A 73 17.73 5.67 -2.64
CA VAL A 73 18.65 4.72 -2.03
C VAL A 73 17.88 3.78 -1.10
N GLN A 74 18.18 2.48 -1.21
CA GLN A 74 17.84 1.48 -0.20
C GLN A 74 19.13 0.99 0.45
N VAL A 75 19.22 1.04 1.77
CA VAL A 75 20.33 0.48 2.54
C VAL A 75 19.96 -0.94 2.98
N LEU A 76 20.63 -1.94 2.41
CA LEU A 76 20.38 -3.35 2.71
C LEU A 76 21.14 -3.82 3.96
N SER A 77 22.28 -3.19 4.26
CA SER A 77 23.10 -3.50 5.42
C SER A 77 23.78 -2.24 5.92
N LEU A 78 23.44 -1.82 7.13
CA LEU A 78 23.96 -0.62 7.77
C LEU A 78 25.03 -1.03 8.81
N ARG A 79 26.28 -1.11 8.38
CA ARG A 79 27.45 -1.35 9.26
C ARG A 79 28.28 -0.09 9.49
N ARG A 80 27.93 1.01 8.86
CA ARG A 80 28.54 2.33 8.98
C ARG A 80 27.50 3.36 9.34
N SER A 81 27.95 4.54 9.72
CA SER A 81 27.07 5.64 10.02
C SER A 81 26.18 6.01 8.82
N LEU A 82 24.89 6.16 9.07
CA LEU A 82 23.92 6.64 8.09
C LEU A 82 24.28 8.04 7.55
N SER A 83 25.01 8.84 8.33
CA SER A 83 25.46 10.16 7.92
C SER A 83 26.28 10.16 6.63
N TYR A 84 27.02 9.10 6.33
CA TYR A 84 27.75 8.98 5.07
C TYR A 84 26.83 9.00 3.85
N VAL A 85 25.64 8.39 3.95
CA VAL A 85 24.66 8.37 2.86
C VAL A 85 24.08 9.77 2.66
N VAL A 86 23.64 10.40 3.74
CA VAL A 86 22.98 11.71 3.70
C VAL A 86 23.96 12.80 3.25
N GLN A 87 25.19 12.79 3.78
CA GLN A 87 26.24 13.73 3.37
C GLN A 87 26.73 13.48 1.94
N GLY A 88 26.83 12.21 1.56
CA GLY A 88 27.28 11.80 0.24
C GLY A 88 26.27 12.07 -0.87
N LEU A 89 25.00 12.24 -0.56
CA LEU A 89 23.91 12.48 -1.52
C LEU A 89 23.04 13.68 -1.08
N PRO A 90 23.52 14.92 -1.27
CA PRO A 90 22.84 16.11 -0.76
C PRO A 90 21.48 16.39 -1.41
N ARG A 91 21.16 15.74 -2.53
CA ARG A 91 19.87 15.81 -3.23
C ARG A 91 19.03 14.53 -3.09
N LEU A 92 19.27 13.79 -2.03
CA LEU A 92 18.54 12.54 -1.76
C LEU A 92 17.04 12.84 -1.62
N GLU A 93 16.21 12.12 -2.38
CA GLU A 93 14.76 12.26 -2.40
C GLU A 93 14.05 11.12 -1.68
N SER A 94 14.62 9.91 -1.75
CA SER A 94 14.05 8.70 -1.15
C SER A 94 15.11 7.87 -0.45
N LEU A 95 14.87 7.56 0.82
CA LEU A 95 15.74 6.75 1.65
C LEU A 95 14.95 5.59 2.25
N ASN A 96 15.31 4.37 1.88
CA ASN A 96 14.72 3.15 2.41
C ASN A 96 15.72 2.46 3.36
N LEU A 97 15.38 2.44 4.64
CA LEU A 97 16.15 1.81 5.72
C LEU A 97 15.42 0.60 6.31
N SER A 98 14.44 0.05 5.59
CA SER A 98 13.64 -1.09 6.03
C SER A 98 14.52 -2.25 6.51
N GLY A 99 14.25 -2.74 7.71
CA GLY A 99 14.97 -3.87 8.28
C GLY A 99 16.38 -3.54 8.79
N CYS A 100 16.78 -2.28 8.88
CA CYS A 100 18.02 -1.88 9.52
C CYS A 100 17.92 -1.99 11.03
N TYR A 101 18.03 -3.21 11.56
CA TYR A 101 17.83 -3.50 13.00
C TYR A 101 18.81 -2.82 13.95
N ASN A 102 19.96 -2.43 13.45
CA ASN A 102 21.00 -1.73 14.21
C ASN A 102 20.92 -0.20 14.09
N LEU A 103 19.94 0.34 13.36
CA LEU A 103 19.70 1.78 13.33
C LEU A 103 19.11 2.24 14.66
N THR A 104 19.81 3.17 15.31
CA THR A 104 19.43 3.77 16.60
C THR A 104 18.96 5.20 16.43
N ASP A 105 18.31 5.75 17.46
CA ASP A 105 17.97 7.19 17.50
C ASP A 105 19.20 8.08 17.36
N ALA A 106 20.32 7.71 17.97
CA ALA A 106 21.58 8.43 17.85
C ALA A 106 22.11 8.42 16.40
N GLY A 107 22.08 7.26 15.74
CA GLY A 107 22.52 7.13 14.35
C GLY A 107 21.68 7.95 13.38
N LEU A 108 20.36 7.94 13.56
CA LEU A 108 19.45 8.75 12.77
C LEU A 108 19.61 10.26 13.09
N GLY A 109 19.78 10.60 14.37
CA GLY A 109 20.04 11.95 14.82
C GLY A 109 21.31 12.56 14.22
N HIS A 110 22.38 11.80 14.14
CA HIS A 110 23.62 12.24 13.47
C HIS A 110 23.45 12.41 11.96
N ALA A 111 22.67 11.55 11.31
CA ALA A 111 22.43 11.67 9.87
C ALA A 111 21.63 12.93 9.51
N PHE A 112 20.68 13.33 10.34
CA PHE A 112 19.79 14.46 10.12
C PHE A 112 20.01 15.58 11.13
N MET A 113 21.27 16.01 11.29
CA MET A 113 21.63 17.17 12.09
C MET A 113 21.24 18.51 11.44
N HIS A 114 21.07 18.52 10.15
CA HIS A 114 20.75 19.69 9.34
C HIS A 114 19.52 19.43 8.49
N ASP A 115 18.88 20.50 8.06
CA ASP A 115 17.71 20.42 7.20
C ASP A 115 18.05 19.72 5.88
N THR A 116 17.20 18.75 5.54
CA THR A 116 17.30 17.98 4.30
C THR A 116 15.98 18.13 3.52
N PRO A 117 15.73 19.28 2.89
CA PRO A 117 14.44 19.61 2.30
C PRO A 117 14.10 18.78 1.06
N SER A 118 15.08 18.15 0.43
CA SER A 118 14.86 17.31 -0.76
C SER A 118 14.28 15.93 -0.42
N LEU A 119 14.45 15.45 0.82
CA LEU A 119 13.96 14.12 1.20
C LEU A 119 12.44 14.13 1.32
N SER A 120 11.78 13.39 0.46
CA SER A 120 10.32 13.28 0.40
C SER A 120 9.79 11.92 0.85
N VAL A 121 10.61 10.86 0.78
CA VAL A 121 10.24 9.49 1.15
C VAL A 121 11.25 8.92 2.14
N LEU A 122 10.77 8.52 3.30
CA LEU A 122 11.58 7.83 4.32
C LEU A 122 10.86 6.56 4.77
N ASN A 123 11.54 5.42 4.60
CA ASN A 123 11.06 4.13 5.07
C ASN A 123 11.94 3.63 6.23
N LEU A 124 11.34 3.54 7.41
CA LEU A 124 11.95 3.02 8.65
C LEU A 124 11.28 1.71 9.10
N SER A 125 10.57 1.02 8.22
CA SER A 125 9.85 -0.19 8.61
C SER A 125 10.79 -1.22 9.23
N LEU A 126 10.32 -1.87 10.29
CA LEU A 126 11.07 -2.87 11.06
C LEU A 126 12.36 -2.34 11.73
N CYS A 127 12.56 -1.05 11.82
CA CYS A 127 13.66 -0.45 12.58
C CYS A 127 13.26 -0.39 14.06
N LYS A 128 13.44 -1.49 14.77
CA LYS A 128 12.89 -1.68 16.12
C LYS A 128 13.53 -0.81 17.22
N GLN A 129 14.71 -0.27 16.97
CA GLN A 129 15.39 0.63 17.92
C GLN A 129 15.01 2.10 17.71
N VAL A 130 14.23 2.43 16.68
CA VAL A 130 13.71 3.77 16.45
C VAL A 130 12.58 4.05 17.44
N THR A 131 12.67 5.20 18.12
CA THR A 131 11.69 5.68 19.10
C THR A 131 11.17 7.06 18.71
N ASP A 132 10.36 7.67 19.58
CA ASP A 132 9.86 9.03 19.40
C ASP A 132 10.99 10.08 19.29
N SER A 133 12.17 9.82 19.86
CA SER A 133 13.34 10.69 19.71
C SER A 133 13.80 10.84 18.25
N SER A 134 13.71 9.77 17.47
CA SER A 134 13.96 9.84 16.01
C SER A 134 12.90 10.68 15.30
N LEU A 135 11.64 10.56 15.70
CA LEU A 135 10.54 11.35 15.12
C LEU A 135 10.67 12.84 15.43
N GLU A 136 11.20 13.20 16.60
CA GLU A 136 11.52 14.59 16.91
C GLU A 136 12.53 15.17 15.91
N ARG A 137 13.59 14.44 15.62
CA ARG A 137 14.63 14.84 14.66
C ARG A 137 14.07 14.93 13.24
N ILE A 138 13.27 13.96 12.83
CA ILE A 138 12.61 13.94 11.52
C ILE A 138 11.67 15.15 11.39
N ALA A 139 10.84 15.41 12.39
CA ALA A 139 9.91 16.53 12.40
C ALA A 139 10.60 17.89 12.32
N GLN A 140 11.81 18.02 12.90
CA GLN A 140 12.60 19.26 12.85
C GLN A 140 13.28 19.51 11.50
N HIS A 141 13.85 18.47 10.89
CA HIS A 141 14.80 18.61 9.77
C HIS A 141 14.31 18.09 8.42
N LEU A 142 13.25 17.28 8.39
CA LEU A 142 12.72 16.70 7.15
C LEU A 142 11.35 17.27 6.78
N LYS A 143 11.27 18.59 6.71
CA LYS A 143 10.02 19.34 6.47
C LYS A 143 9.36 19.04 5.11
N GLY A 144 10.14 18.56 4.13
CA GLY A 144 9.64 18.18 2.81
C GLY A 144 9.10 16.76 2.73
N LEU A 145 9.04 16.02 3.84
CA LEU A 145 8.63 14.64 3.83
C LEU A 145 7.16 14.47 3.46
N GLN A 146 6.89 13.61 2.47
CA GLN A 146 5.56 13.29 1.98
C GLN A 146 5.13 11.86 2.30
N VAL A 147 6.09 10.94 2.39
CA VAL A 147 5.86 9.52 2.68
C VAL A 147 6.73 9.09 3.84
N LEU A 148 6.11 8.61 4.91
CA LEU A 148 6.77 8.06 6.08
C LEU A 148 6.22 6.66 6.39
N ASP A 149 7.11 5.67 6.38
CA ASP A 149 6.77 4.30 6.75
C ASP A 149 7.43 3.94 8.09
N LEU A 150 6.61 3.70 9.10
CA LEU A 150 7.00 3.30 10.46
C LEU A 150 6.49 1.90 10.81
N ALA A 151 6.13 1.08 9.82
CA ALA A 151 5.58 -0.25 10.06
C ALA A 151 6.53 -1.09 10.93
N GLY A 152 5.99 -1.68 11.98
CA GLY A 152 6.76 -2.51 12.89
C GLY A 152 7.74 -1.76 13.80
N CYS A 153 7.72 -0.43 13.83
CA CYS A 153 8.46 0.39 14.80
C CYS A 153 7.73 0.36 16.14
N SER A 154 7.94 -0.70 16.91
CA SER A 154 7.17 -1.00 18.12
C SER A 154 7.37 -0.03 19.28
N ASN A 155 8.38 0.83 19.21
CA ASN A 155 8.68 1.82 20.24
C ASN A 155 8.19 3.24 19.88
N VAL A 156 7.49 3.39 18.77
CA VAL A 156 6.78 4.63 18.41
C VAL A 156 5.47 4.69 19.20
N THR A 157 5.21 5.83 19.84
CA THR A 157 4.02 6.07 20.67
C THR A 157 3.18 7.25 20.16
N ASN A 158 2.10 7.57 20.87
CA ASN A 158 1.29 8.76 20.59
C ASN A 158 2.10 10.07 20.67
N GLY A 159 3.11 10.14 21.56
CA GLY A 159 4.02 11.26 21.63
C GLY A 159 4.80 11.48 20.32
N GLY A 160 5.24 10.40 19.69
CA GLY A 160 5.86 10.46 18.36
C GLY A 160 4.91 10.96 17.29
N LEU A 161 3.64 10.55 17.33
CA LEU A 161 2.62 11.04 16.40
C LEU A 161 2.28 12.51 16.61
N PHE A 162 2.35 13.00 17.83
CA PHE A 162 2.27 14.43 18.10
C PHE A 162 3.37 15.20 17.36
N LEU A 163 4.62 14.72 17.43
CA LEU A 163 5.76 15.32 16.75
C LEU A 163 5.59 15.30 15.21
N VAL A 164 5.12 14.18 14.67
CA VAL A 164 4.80 14.05 13.23
C VAL A 164 3.73 15.08 12.83
N ALA A 165 2.66 15.18 13.61
CA ALA A 165 1.56 16.10 13.37
C ALA A 165 1.97 17.57 13.50
N TRP A 166 2.95 17.85 14.35
CA TRP A 166 3.50 19.18 14.56
C TRP A 166 4.44 19.61 13.43
N GLY A 167 5.30 18.69 12.95
CA GLY A 167 6.43 19.06 12.08
C GLY A 167 6.27 18.68 10.61
N LEU A 168 5.47 17.66 10.28
CA LEU A 168 5.38 17.09 8.92
C LEU A 168 4.04 17.45 8.25
N ARG A 169 3.80 18.72 8.05
CA ARG A 169 2.52 19.24 7.51
C ARG A 169 2.25 18.85 6.06
N GLY A 170 3.30 18.55 5.29
CA GLY A 170 3.20 18.10 3.90
C GLY A 170 3.02 16.60 3.73
N LEU A 171 2.86 15.84 4.83
CA LEU A 171 2.76 14.38 4.77
C LEU A 171 1.51 13.94 4.01
N LYS A 172 1.69 13.03 3.04
CA LYS A 172 0.65 12.47 2.18
C LYS A 172 0.36 11.00 2.49
N SER A 173 1.36 10.25 2.93
CA SER A 173 1.25 8.82 3.22
C SER A 173 1.96 8.49 4.51
N LEU A 174 1.25 7.81 5.42
CA LEU A 174 1.78 7.35 6.70
C LEU A 174 1.40 5.88 6.91
N ASN A 175 2.40 5.05 7.16
CA ASN A 175 2.22 3.65 7.51
C ASN A 175 2.62 3.40 8.97
N LEU A 176 1.63 3.02 9.78
CA LEU A 176 1.78 2.71 11.22
C LEU A 176 1.47 1.25 11.52
N ARG A 177 1.57 0.36 10.52
CA ARG A 177 1.30 -1.07 10.71
C ARG A 177 2.05 -1.62 11.92
N SER A 178 1.34 -2.35 12.76
CA SER A 178 1.91 -3.01 13.96
C SER A 178 2.62 -2.08 14.95
N CYS A 179 2.29 -0.79 14.94
CA CYS A 179 2.74 0.15 15.97
C CYS A 179 1.85 -0.01 17.21
N ARG A 180 2.19 -0.97 18.06
CA ARG A 180 1.33 -1.44 19.17
C ARG A 180 1.00 -0.41 20.24
N HIS A 181 1.76 0.68 20.33
CA HIS A 181 1.55 1.74 21.32
C HIS A 181 0.74 2.92 20.78
N VAL A 182 0.41 2.91 19.50
CA VAL A 182 -0.46 3.91 18.91
C VAL A 182 -1.91 3.64 19.30
N SER A 183 -2.60 4.67 19.76
CA SER A 183 -4.00 4.63 20.14
C SER A 183 -4.78 5.82 19.59
N ASP A 184 -6.03 5.98 20.00
CA ASP A 184 -6.91 7.06 19.55
C ASP A 184 -6.32 8.45 19.73
N ALA A 185 -5.55 8.67 20.81
CA ALA A 185 -4.88 9.95 21.09
C ALA A 185 -3.88 10.33 19.97
N GLY A 186 -3.11 9.37 19.47
CA GLY A 186 -2.19 9.61 18.36
C GLY A 186 -2.90 9.98 17.07
N ILE A 187 -4.03 9.35 16.80
CA ILE A 187 -4.85 9.67 15.63
C ILE A 187 -5.47 11.07 15.77
N ALA A 188 -5.88 11.47 16.97
CA ALA A 188 -6.35 12.83 17.23
C ALA A 188 -5.27 13.89 16.93
N HIS A 189 -4.01 13.62 17.23
CA HIS A 189 -2.90 14.50 16.85
C HIS A 189 -2.76 14.61 15.33
N LEU A 190 -2.75 13.50 14.61
CA LEU A 190 -2.65 13.48 13.15
C LEU A 190 -3.81 14.23 12.47
N ALA A 191 -5.00 14.13 13.05
CA ALA A 191 -6.21 14.77 12.54
C ALA A 191 -6.30 16.27 12.84
N GLY A 192 -5.35 16.84 13.58
CA GLY A 192 -5.37 18.25 13.94
C GLY A 192 -6.42 18.63 14.96
N LEU A 193 -6.83 17.68 15.81
CA LEU A 193 -7.87 17.87 16.83
C LEU A 193 -7.29 18.12 18.23
N THR A 194 -6.02 18.39 18.33
CA THR A 194 -5.27 18.70 19.55
C THR A 194 -4.48 19.99 19.34
N GLU A 195 -3.47 20.23 20.18
CA GLU A 195 -2.56 21.37 20.02
C GLU A 195 -1.68 21.31 18.77
N ALA A 196 -1.47 20.10 18.21
CA ALA A 196 -0.78 19.93 16.94
C ALA A 196 -1.72 20.28 15.77
N GLU A 197 -1.20 20.97 14.76
CA GLU A 197 -1.99 21.35 13.59
C GLU A 197 -2.41 20.16 12.71
N GLY A 198 -1.70 19.04 12.86
CA GLY A 198 -2.00 17.79 12.19
C GLY A 198 -1.46 17.66 10.77
N CYS A 199 -1.67 16.48 10.21
CA CYS A 199 -1.33 16.14 8.83
C CYS A 199 -2.61 16.11 7.99
N THR A 200 -3.35 17.21 7.92
CA THR A 200 -4.69 17.26 7.30
C THR A 200 -4.68 17.03 5.79
N GLY A 201 -3.53 17.14 5.16
CA GLY A 201 -3.34 16.79 3.76
C GLY A 201 -3.07 15.28 3.51
N LEU A 202 -3.16 14.45 4.54
CA LEU A 202 -2.89 13.01 4.43
C LEU A 202 -3.89 12.35 3.48
N GLU A 203 -3.38 11.56 2.54
CA GLU A 203 -4.16 10.85 1.53
C GLU A 203 -4.18 9.34 1.76
N HIS A 204 -3.13 8.78 2.37
CA HIS A 204 -2.98 7.34 2.60
C HIS A 204 -2.58 7.08 4.05
N LEU A 205 -3.40 6.30 4.76
CA LEU A 205 -3.14 5.93 6.15
C LEU A 205 -3.29 4.43 6.34
N THR A 206 -2.25 3.77 6.81
CA THR A 206 -2.27 2.36 7.19
C THR A 206 -2.15 2.23 8.70
N LEU A 207 -3.19 1.66 9.30
CA LEU A 207 -3.30 1.38 10.73
C LEU A 207 -3.45 -0.13 11.00
N GLN A 208 -3.05 -0.96 10.04
CA GLN A 208 -3.13 -2.40 10.15
C GLN A 208 -2.48 -2.89 11.45
N ASP A 209 -3.17 -3.78 12.17
CA ASP A 209 -2.68 -4.40 13.41
C ASP A 209 -2.34 -3.39 14.54
N CYS A 210 -3.02 -2.25 14.58
CA CYS A 210 -2.94 -1.30 15.69
C CYS A 210 -4.04 -1.65 16.72
N GLN A 211 -3.74 -2.52 17.67
CA GLN A 211 -4.72 -3.16 18.56
C GLN A 211 -5.35 -2.22 19.61
N LYS A 212 -4.76 -1.05 19.85
CA LYS A 212 -5.28 -0.07 20.81
C LYS A 212 -6.24 0.95 20.21
N LEU A 213 -6.50 0.87 18.90
CA LEU A 213 -7.47 1.73 18.25
C LEU A 213 -8.90 1.30 18.59
N SER A 214 -9.76 2.29 18.81
CA SER A 214 -11.20 2.12 18.94
C SER A 214 -11.96 2.96 17.92
N ASP A 215 -13.28 2.93 17.99
CA ASP A 215 -14.13 3.75 17.12
C ASP A 215 -13.91 5.27 17.29
N ALA A 216 -13.36 5.69 18.44
CA ALA A 216 -12.97 7.08 18.67
C ALA A 216 -11.86 7.54 17.69
N ALA A 217 -10.95 6.66 17.30
CA ALA A 217 -9.97 6.96 16.25
C ALA A 217 -10.65 7.26 14.92
N LEU A 218 -11.66 6.50 14.55
CA LEU A 218 -12.41 6.71 13.29
C LEU A 218 -13.19 8.03 13.29
N LYS A 219 -13.72 8.43 14.44
CA LYS A 219 -14.29 9.76 14.62
C LYS A 219 -13.29 10.87 14.35
N CYS A 220 -12.05 10.72 14.85
CA CYS A 220 -10.96 11.67 14.59
C CYS A 220 -10.59 11.69 13.10
N VAL A 221 -10.43 10.54 12.48
CA VAL A 221 -10.14 10.41 11.04
C VAL A 221 -11.20 11.15 10.20
N ALA A 222 -12.46 10.88 10.46
CA ALA A 222 -13.55 11.48 9.72
C ALA A 222 -13.63 13.01 9.88
N ARG A 223 -13.29 13.53 11.07
CA ARG A 223 -13.33 14.97 11.36
C ARG A 223 -12.15 15.74 10.80
N GLY A 224 -10.94 15.18 10.82
CA GLY A 224 -9.72 15.92 10.53
C GLY A 224 -8.99 15.51 9.26
N LEU A 225 -9.08 14.25 8.82
CA LEU A 225 -8.38 13.74 7.65
C LEU A 225 -9.30 13.76 6.40
N THR A 226 -9.79 14.92 6.05
CA THR A 226 -10.81 15.12 5.01
C THR A 226 -10.32 14.89 3.58
N ASN A 227 -9.01 14.74 3.37
CA ASN A 227 -8.40 14.42 2.08
C ASN A 227 -8.03 12.93 1.94
N LEU A 228 -8.34 12.11 2.94
CA LEU A 228 -7.94 10.72 2.96
C LEU A 228 -8.62 9.94 1.83
N LYS A 229 -7.82 9.23 1.02
CA LYS A 229 -8.24 8.41 -0.12
C LYS A 229 -8.21 6.92 0.19
N THR A 230 -7.21 6.47 0.97
CA THR A 230 -7.08 5.08 1.36
C THR A 230 -6.90 4.94 2.87
N LEU A 231 -7.64 4.02 3.46
CA LEU A 231 -7.57 3.69 4.88
C LEU A 231 -7.51 2.18 5.04
N ASN A 232 -6.44 1.70 5.67
CA ASN A 232 -6.29 0.29 6.01
C ASN A 232 -6.40 0.10 7.53
N LEU A 233 -7.46 -0.57 7.96
CA LEU A 233 -7.78 -0.91 9.34
C LEU A 233 -7.73 -2.43 9.59
N SER A 234 -7.12 -3.20 8.69
CA SER A 234 -7.09 -4.65 8.82
C SER A 234 -6.50 -5.10 10.15
N PHE A 235 -7.05 -6.15 10.71
CA PHE A 235 -6.65 -6.70 12.02
C PHE A 235 -6.81 -5.73 13.21
N CYS A 236 -7.70 -4.76 13.13
CA CYS A 236 -8.00 -3.84 14.24
C CYS A 236 -9.24 -4.31 14.99
N GLY A 237 -9.06 -5.14 16.03
CA GLY A 237 -10.17 -5.75 16.79
C GLY A 237 -11.02 -4.76 17.61
N GLY A 238 -10.50 -3.56 17.91
CA GLY A 238 -11.24 -2.51 18.61
C GLY A 238 -12.18 -1.66 17.75
N ILE A 239 -12.15 -1.85 16.42
CA ILE A 239 -13.03 -1.20 15.47
C ILE A 239 -14.34 -1.99 15.36
N SER A 240 -15.48 -1.31 15.44
CA SER A 240 -16.80 -1.94 15.41
C SER A 240 -17.76 -1.22 14.44
N ASP A 241 -19.00 -1.69 14.40
CA ASP A 241 -20.05 -1.11 13.58
C ASP A 241 -20.29 0.39 13.88
N ALA A 242 -20.13 0.82 15.12
CA ALA A 242 -20.24 2.22 15.52
C ALA A 242 -19.22 3.13 14.80
N GLY A 243 -18.01 2.61 14.56
CA GLY A 243 -16.98 3.33 13.81
C GLY A 243 -17.34 3.55 12.36
N MET A 244 -18.11 2.67 11.77
CA MET A 244 -18.55 2.77 10.37
C MET A 244 -19.48 3.97 10.13
N VAL A 245 -20.22 4.39 11.13
CA VAL A 245 -21.04 5.61 11.07
C VAL A 245 -20.17 6.83 10.77
N HIS A 246 -19.02 6.94 11.43
CA HIS A 246 -18.09 8.05 11.21
C HIS A 246 -17.49 8.01 9.81
N LEU A 247 -17.06 6.84 9.33
CA LEU A 247 -16.47 6.68 8.01
C LEU A 247 -17.47 6.93 6.87
N SER A 248 -18.75 6.69 7.11
CA SER A 248 -19.82 6.81 6.10
C SER A 248 -19.95 8.20 5.49
N HIS A 249 -19.43 9.22 6.16
CA HIS A 249 -19.49 10.62 5.71
C HIS A 249 -18.21 11.11 5.02
N MET A 250 -17.21 10.24 4.84
CA MET A 250 -15.93 10.60 4.23
C MET A 250 -15.98 10.59 2.70
N ALA A 251 -16.42 11.69 2.11
CA ALA A 251 -16.59 11.81 0.66
C ALA A 251 -15.29 11.60 -0.16
N SER A 252 -14.12 11.84 0.42
CA SER A 252 -12.83 11.67 -0.24
C SER A 252 -12.35 10.21 -0.29
N LEU A 253 -12.85 9.35 0.62
CA LEU A 253 -12.36 7.98 0.76
C LEU A 253 -12.72 7.14 -0.46
N ARG A 254 -11.75 6.41 -1.01
CA ARG A 254 -11.90 5.57 -2.20
C ARG A 254 -11.61 4.10 -1.94
N THR A 255 -10.72 3.80 -1.01
CA THR A 255 -10.35 2.43 -0.67
C THR A 255 -10.37 2.25 0.84
N LEU A 256 -11.13 1.25 1.30
CA LEU A 256 -11.26 0.88 2.70
C LEU A 256 -10.95 -0.60 2.87
N ASN A 257 -9.98 -0.91 3.72
CA ASN A 257 -9.62 -2.28 4.08
C ASN A 257 -10.00 -2.55 5.54
N LEU A 258 -10.96 -3.46 5.73
CA LEU A 258 -11.46 -3.92 7.02
C LEU A 258 -11.20 -5.41 7.27
N ARG A 259 -10.25 -5.99 6.54
CA ARG A 259 -9.91 -7.41 6.66
C ARG A 259 -9.68 -7.81 8.11
N SER A 260 -10.27 -8.94 8.53
CA SER A 260 -10.12 -9.46 9.89
C SER A 260 -10.49 -8.46 11.01
N CYS A 261 -11.46 -7.61 10.76
CA CYS A 261 -12.08 -6.77 11.78
C CYS A 261 -13.29 -7.52 12.36
N ASP A 262 -13.07 -8.28 13.44
CA ASP A 262 -14.05 -9.25 13.96
C ASP A 262 -15.34 -8.64 14.51
N ASN A 263 -15.33 -7.34 14.80
CA ASN A 263 -16.48 -6.61 15.32
C ASN A 263 -17.25 -5.80 14.27
N ILE A 264 -16.93 -6.01 12.98
CA ILE A 264 -17.71 -5.48 11.85
C ILE A 264 -18.73 -6.54 11.43
N SER A 265 -20.00 -6.13 11.38
CA SER A 265 -21.13 -6.97 10.99
C SER A 265 -21.94 -6.33 9.85
N ASP A 266 -23.04 -6.97 9.47
CA ASP A 266 -23.99 -6.42 8.50
C ASP A 266 -24.47 -5.01 8.87
N ALA A 267 -24.63 -4.72 10.17
CA ALA A 267 -25.03 -3.38 10.65
C ALA A 267 -23.98 -2.32 10.30
N GLY A 268 -22.68 -2.63 10.44
CA GLY A 268 -21.61 -1.73 10.05
C GLY A 268 -21.59 -1.44 8.55
N ILE A 269 -21.81 -2.46 7.75
CA ILE A 269 -21.89 -2.31 6.29
C ILE A 269 -23.12 -1.50 5.89
N MET A 270 -24.24 -1.66 6.58
CA MET A 270 -25.41 -0.81 6.40
C MET A 270 -25.06 0.66 6.64
N HIS A 271 -24.36 0.98 7.72
CA HIS A 271 -23.93 2.36 8.01
C HIS A 271 -23.04 2.93 6.91
N LEU A 272 -22.06 2.17 6.42
CA LEU A 272 -21.22 2.59 5.30
C LEU A 272 -22.04 2.89 4.04
N SER A 273 -23.08 2.08 3.79
CA SER A 273 -23.89 2.16 2.57
C SER A 273 -24.89 3.31 2.59
N THR A 274 -25.25 3.82 3.75
CA THR A 274 -26.27 4.88 3.89
C THR A 274 -25.68 6.29 3.89
N GLY A 275 -24.36 6.42 3.88
CA GLY A 275 -23.68 7.72 3.88
C GLY A 275 -23.37 8.26 2.48
N THR A 276 -22.33 9.09 2.42
CA THR A 276 -21.88 9.76 1.20
C THR A 276 -20.64 9.12 0.57
N LEU A 277 -20.24 7.94 1.05
CA LEU A 277 -19.09 7.21 0.53
C LEU A 277 -19.28 6.83 -0.95
N ARG A 278 -18.18 6.98 -1.71
CA ARG A 278 -18.07 6.51 -3.09
C ARG A 278 -16.84 5.63 -3.23
N LEU A 279 -16.84 4.49 -2.53
CA LEU A 279 -15.72 3.57 -2.55
C LEU A 279 -15.54 2.94 -3.93
N GLY A 280 -14.27 2.88 -4.35
CA GLY A 280 -13.82 2.07 -5.48
C GLY A 280 -13.31 0.70 -5.06
N GLY A 281 -12.82 0.56 -3.83
CA GLY A 281 -12.32 -0.69 -3.28
C GLY A 281 -12.76 -0.91 -1.84
N LEU A 282 -13.21 -2.13 -1.53
CA LEU A 282 -13.61 -2.56 -0.19
C LEU A 282 -13.13 -3.99 0.05
N ASP A 283 -12.40 -4.21 1.14
CA ASP A 283 -11.99 -5.53 1.60
C ASP A 283 -12.63 -5.84 2.95
N LEU A 284 -13.49 -6.86 2.96
CA LEU A 284 -14.18 -7.39 4.13
C LEU A 284 -13.74 -8.83 4.45
N SER A 285 -12.65 -9.29 3.84
CA SER A 285 -12.17 -10.66 4.00
C SER A 285 -11.96 -11.01 5.46
N PHE A 286 -12.36 -12.23 5.83
CA PHE A 286 -12.24 -12.74 7.20
C PHE A 286 -13.01 -11.94 8.27
N CYS A 287 -14.03 -11.20 7.87
CA CYS A 287 -14.98 -10.60 8.80
C CYS A 287 -16.11 -11.61 9.07
N ASP A 288 -16.02 -12.34 10.16
CA ASP A 288 -16.90 -13.50 10.43
C ASP A 288 -18.37 -13.14 10.61
N LYS A 289 -18.68 -11.89 10.91
CA LYS A 289 -20.06 -11.39 11.09
C LYS A 289 -20.65 -10.75 9.84
N VAL A 290 -19.90 -10.72 8.73
CA VAL A 290 -20.38 -10.25 7.43
C VAL A 290 -21.02 -11.40 6.68
N ALA A 291 -22.28 -11.22 6.30
CA ALA A 291 -23.14 -12.21 5.65
C ALA A 291 -23.94 -11.60 4.49
N ASP A 292 -24.96 -12.31 4.02
CA ASP A 292 -25.74 -11.93 2.83
C ASP A 292 -26.41 -10.56 2.92
N GLN A 293 -26.82 -10.12 4.11
CA GLN A 293 -27.39 -8.79 4.28
C GLN A 293 -26.39 -7.66 3.95
N SER A 294 -25.11 -7.89 4.21
CA SER A 294 -24.05 -6.95 3.80
C SER A 294 -24.01 -6.77 2.29
N LEU A 295 -24.20 -7.83 1.51
CA LEU A 295 -24.20 -7.75 0.05
C LEU A 295 -25.40 -6.92 -0.46
N ALA A 296 -26.57 -7.08 0.14
CA ALA A 296 -27.73 -6.23 -0.16
C ALA A 296 -27.45 -4.75 0.15
N ASN A 297 -26.82 -4.47 1.27
CA ASN A 297 -26.44 -3.12 1.67
C ASN A 297 -25.40 -2.50 0.71
N VAL A 298 -24.38 -3.25 0.33
CA VAL A 298 -23.36 -2.83 -0.66
C VAL A 298 -24.03 -2.44 -1.98
N ALA A 299 -24.97 -3.25 -2.46
CA ALA A 299 -25.69 -2.99 -3.70
C ALA A 299 -26.50 -1.69 -3.66
N GLN A 300 -27.01 -1.31 -2.50
CA GLN A 300 -27.83 -0.10 -2.35
C GLN A 300 -27.00 1.18 -2.31
N GLY A 301 -25.86 1.20 -1.63
CA GLY A 301 -25.10 2.41 -1.36
C GLY A 301 -23.65 2.43 -1.87
N LEU A 302 -23.06 1.29 -2.16
CA LEU A 302 -21.66 1.18 -2.59
C LEU A 302 -21.53 0.58 -4.01
N TYR A 303 -22.49 0.87 -4.87
CA TYR A 303 -22.57 0.32 -6.25
C TYR A 303 -21.48 0.84 -7.19
N HIS A 304 -20.67 1.82 -6.79
CA HIS A 304 -19.53 2.30 -7.56
C HIS A 304 -18.26 1.45 -7.38
N LEU A 305 -18.29 0.41 -6.54
CA LEU A 305 -17.16 -0.46 -6.31
C LEU A 305 -16.62 -1.06 -7.61
N LYS A 306 -15.31 -1.02 -7.74
CA LYS A 306 -14.55 -1.69 -8.79
C LYS A 306 -13.85 -2.93 -8.28
N SER A 307 -13.56 -2.99 -6.98
CA SER A 307 -12.91 -4.11 -6.31
C SER A 307 -13.63 -4.42 -5.00
N LEU A 308 -14.03 -5.67 -4.83
CA LEU A 308 -14.67 -6.18 -3.62
C LEU A 308 -14.04 -7.50 -3.22
N SER A 309 -13.57 -7.59 -1.99
CA SER A 309 -13.04 -8.82 -1.41
C SER A 309 -13.88 -9.27 -0.21
N LEU A 310 -14.37 -10.49 -0.29
CA LEU A 310 -15.25 -11.16 0.68
C LEU A 310 -14.69 -12.54 1.06
N CYS A 311 -13.39 -12.74 0.90
CA CYS A 311 -12.74 -14.01 1.19
C CYS A 311 -13.10 -14.49 2.61
N SER A 312 -13.54 -15.74 2.72
CA SER A 312 -13.90 -16.35 4.02
C SER A 312 -15.04 -15.64 4.79
N CYS A 313 -15.91 -14.90 4.10
CA CYS A 313 -17.14 -14.36 4.68
C CYS A 313 -18.29 -15.37 4.59
N HIS A 314 -19.32 -15.21 5.44
CA HIS A 314 -20.50 -16.08 5.49
C HIS A 314 -21.55 -15.70 4.44
N ILE A 315 -21.16 -15.64 3.20
CA ILE A 315 -22.04 -15.31 2.06
C ILE A 315 -22.46 -16.56 1.30
N SER A 316 -23.64 -16.48 0.67
CA SER A 316 -24.23 -17.54 -0.14
C SER A 316 -24.66 -17.04 -1.51
N ASP A 317 -25.20 -17.95 -2.36
CA ASP A 317 -25.79 -17.59 -3.65
C ASP A 317 -26.91 -16.55 -3.53
N ASP A 318 -27.71 -16.60 -2.47
CA ASP A 318 -28.77 -15.63 -2.22
C ASP A 318 -28.24 -14.23 -1.98
N GLY A 319 -27.10 -14.10 -1.29
CA GLY A 319 -26.41 -12.83 -1.12
C GLY A 319 -25.90 -12.28 -2.44
N LEU A 320 -25.30 -13.11 -3.27
CA LEU A 320 -24.86 -12.71 -4.62
C LEU A 320 -26.04 -12.27 -5.49
N ASP A 321 -27.16 -12.97 -5.45
CA ASP A 321 -28.37 -12.56 -6.22
C ASP A 321 -28.86 -11.15 -5.87
N ARG A 322 -28.78 -10.78 -4.59
CA ARG A 322 -29.15 -9.45 -4.11
C ARG A 322 -28.17 -8.35 -4.53
N MET A 323 -26.93 -8.70 -4.87
CA MET A 323 -25.86 -7.73 -5.13
C MET A 323 -25.58 -7.53 -6.63
N VAL A 324 -25.45 -8.60 -7.40
CA VAL A 324 -24.81 -8.56 -8.73
C VAL A 324 -25.50 -7.64 -9.74
N ARG A 325 -26.82 -7.45 -9.61
CA ARG A 325 -27.59 -6.64 -10.57
C ARG A 325 -27.24 -5.14 -10.54
N GLN A 326 -26.82 -4.63 -9.38
CA GLN A 326 -26.44 -3.23 -9.17
C GLN A 326 -24.94 -2.98 -9.30
N MET A 327 -24.12 -4.04 -9.38
CA MET A 327 -22.66 -3.95 -9.30
C MET A 327 -21.98 -4.03 -10.67
N SER A 328 -22.60 -3.44 -11.69
CA SER A 328 -22.12 -3.52 -13.09
C SER A 328 -20.70 -2.94 -13.31
N SER A 329 -20.23 -2.07 -12.41
CA SER A 329 -18.89 -1.48 -12.47
C SER A 329 -17.79 -2.37 -11.87
N LEU A 330 -18.16 -3.51 -11.27
CA LEU A 330 -17.20 -4.35 -10.58
C LEU A 330 -16.22 -5.01 -11.56
N ARG A 331 -14.93 -4.90 -11.27
CA ARG A 331 -13.83 -5.43 -12.10
C ARG A 331 -13.08 -6.59 -11.44
N THR A 332 -12.97 -6.56 -10.12
CA THR A 332 -12.34 -7.65 -9.37
C THR A 332 -13.24 -8.07 -8.21
N LEU A 333 -13.42 -9.38 -8.06
CA LEU A 333 -14.20 -9.98 -7.01
C LEU A 333 -13.42 -11.14 -6.38
N ASN A 334 -13.19 -11.09 -5.08
CA ASN A 334 -12.63 -12.20 -4.33
C ASN A 334 -13.72 -12.79 -3.42
N ILE A 335 -14.15 -14.03 -3.72
CA ILE A 335 -15.05 -14.83 -2.90
C ILE A 335 -14.39 -16.14 -2.49
N GLY A 336 -13.07 -16.16 -2.43
CA GLY A 336 -12.28 -17.30 -1.99
C GLY A 336 -12.75 -17.80 -0.61
N GLN A 337 -12.69 -19.11 -0.40
CA GLN A 337 -13.11 -19.77 0.85
C GLN A 337 -14.56 -19.50 1.28
N CYS A 338 -15.41 -19.02 0.40
CA CYS A 338 -16.85 -18.90 0.63
C CYS A 338 -17.53 -20.22 0.29
N THR A 339 -17.57 -21.14 1.25
CA THR A 339 -17.97 -22.54 1.05
C THR A 339 -19.47 -22.74 0.77
N ARG A 340 -20.29 -21.70 0.92
CA ARG A 340 -21.73 -21.74 0.62
C ARG A 340 -22.07 -21.29 -0.81
N ILE A 341 -21.06 -20.80 -1.55
CA ILE A 341 -21.24 -20.45 -2.97
C ILE A 341 -21.19 -21.71 -3.82
N THR A 342 -22.16 -21.83 -4.73
CA THR A 342 -22.30 -22.93 -5.68
C THR A 342 -22.23 -22.45 -7.12
N ASP A 343 -22.41 -23.36 -8.08
CA ASP A 343 -22.48 -23.02 -9.51
C ASP A 343 -23.58 -22.00 -9.82
N LYS A 344 -24.68 -22.00 -9.04
CA LYS A 344 -25.74 -20.98 -9.17
C LYS A 344 -25.20 -19.58 -8.93
N GLY A 345 -24.37 -19.39 -7.91
CA GLY A 345 -23.70 -18.11 -7.65
C GLY A 345 -22.81 -17.67 -8.79
N LEU A 346 -22.06 -18.61 -9.41
CA LEU A 346 -21.22 -18.33 -10.56
C LEU A 346 -22.03 -17.97 -11.80
N GLU A 347 -23.20 -18.60 -12.01
CA GLU A 347 -24.12 -18.22 -13.08
C GLU A 347 -24.60 -16.78 -12.92
N LEU A 348 -24.97 -16.38 -11.70
CA LEU A 348 -25.37 -14.99 -11.39
C LEU A 348 -24.25 -13.99 -11.67
N ILE A 349 -23.02 -14.31 -11.28
CA ILE A 349 -21.85 -13.49 -11.57
C ILE A 349 -21.65 -13.35 -13.08
N ALA A 350 -21.68 -14.47 -13.82
CA ALA A 350 -21.49 -14.48 -15.27
C ALA A 350 -22.57 -13.69 -16.01
N ASP A 351 -23.80 -13.71 -15.53
CA ASP A 351 -24.94 -13.05 -16.18
C ASP A 351 -24.93 -11.52 -15.96
N HIS A 352 -24.37 -11.03 -14.83
CA HIS A 352 -24.51 -9.64 -14.44
C HIS A 352 -23.19 -8.85 -14.35
N LEU A 353 -22.09 -9.48 -13.97
CA LEU A 353 -20.81 -8.79 -13.77
C LEU A 353 -19.95 -8.83 -15.05
N THR A 354 -20.49 -8.29 -16.14
CA THR A 354 -19.89 -8.38 -17.48
C THR A 354 -18.57 -7.63 -17.65
N GLN A 355 -18.24 -6.71 -16.74
CA GLN A 355 -16.97 -5.97 -16.75
C GLN A 355 -15.89 -6.61 -15.87
N LEU A 356 -16.19 -7.77 -15.28
CA LEU A 356 -15.26 -8.47 -14.39
C LEU A 356 -14.00 -8.88 -15.14
N THR A 357 -12.84 -8.46 -14.63
CA THR A 357 -11.51 -8.78 -15.19
C THR A 357 -10.77 -9.81 -14.36
N GLY A 358 -11.08 -9.93 -13.08
CA GLY A 358 -10.46 -10.89 -12.16
C GLY A 358 -11.45 -11.44 -11.16
N ILE A 359 -11.37 -12.74 -10.91
CA ILE A 359 -12.12 -13.41 -9.86
C ILE A 359 -11.24 -14.41 -9.12
N ASP A 360 -11.37 -14.44 -7.81
CA ASP A 360 -10.73 -15.41 -6.94
C ASP A 360 -11.79 -16.34 -6.35
N LEU A 361 -11.65 -17.64 -6.64
CA LEU A 361 -12.53 -18.73 -6.23
C LEU A 361 -11.78 -19.76 -5.38
N TYR A 362 -10.59 -19.44 -4.90
CA TYR A 362 -9.79 -20.35 -4.07
C TYR A 362 -10.61 -20.90 -2.89
N GLY A 363 -10.64 -22.22 -2.74
CA GLY A 363 -11.33 -22.86 -1.62
C GLY A 363 -12.86 -22.84 -1.66
N CYS A 364 -13.49 -22.45 -2.76
CA CYS A 364 -14.94 -22.60 -2.97
C CYS A 364 -15.26 -24.05 -3.32
N THR A 365 -15.49 -24.88 -2.31
CA THR A 365 -15.55 -26.35 -2.45
C THR A 365 -16.81 -26.89 -3.13
N ARG A 366 -17.86 -26.08 -3.29
CA ARG A 366 -19.12 -26.48 -3.94
C ARG A 366 -19.24 -26.09 -5.40
N ILE A 367 -18.18 -25.53 -5.97
CA ILE A 367 -18.11 -25.16 -7.38
C ILE A 367 -17.68 -26.38 -8.19
N THR A 368 -18.36 -26.61 -9.33
CA THR A 368 -18.03 -27.67 -10.28
C THR A 368 -17.54 -27.10 -11.61
N LYS A 369 -17.15 -27.98 -12.51
CA LYS A 369 -16.76 -27.64 -13.89
C LYS A 369 -17.82 -26.80 -14.60
N ARG A 370 -19.10 -27.09 -14.38
CA ARG A 370 -20.23 -26.35 -14.99
C ARG A 370 -20.21 -24.86 -14.62
N GLY A 371 -20.02 -24.54 -13.35
CA GLY A 371 -19.92 -23.15 -12.89
C GLY A 371 -18.69 -22.44 -13.45
N LEU A 372 -17.55 -23.14 -13.52
CA LEU A 372 -16.32 -22.59 -14.10
C LEU A 372 -16.45 -22.33 -15.60
N GLU A 373 -17.12 -23.18 -16.34
CA GLU A 373 -17.40 -22.94 -17.77
C GLU A 373 -18.22 -21.66 -17.97
N ARG A 374 -19.16 -21.35 -17.09
CA ARG A 374 -19.90 -20.09 -17.15
C ARG A 374 -19.01 -18.88 -16.88
N ILE A 375 -18.15 -18.95 -15.88
CA ILE A 375 -17.22 -17.86 -15.51
C ILE A 375 -16.22 -17.59 -16.65
N THR A 376 -15.71 -18.61 -17.32
CA THR A 376 -14.78 -18.45 -18.45
C THR A 376 -15.41 -17.77 -19.66
N GLN A 377 -16.72 -17.68 -19.74
CA GLN A 377 -17.45 -16.95 -20.79
C GLN A 377 -17.52 -15.44 -20.54
N LEU A 378 -17.08 -14.95 -19.37
CA LEU A 378 -17.05 -13.50 -19.10
C LEU A 378 -16.14 -12.78 -20.11
N PRO A 379 -16.64 -11.75 -20.81
CA PRO A 379 -15.93 -11.17 -21.96
C PRO A 379 -14.64 -10.44 -21.60
N CYS A 380 -14.53 -9.93 -20.37
CA CYS A 380 -13.38 -9.15 -19.93
C CYS A 380 -12.45 -9.92 -18.97
N LEU A 381 -12.75 -11.17 -18.67
CA LEU A 381 -11.99 -11.93 -17.66
C LEU A 381 -10.56 -12.19 -18.13
N LYS A 382 -9.59 -11.82 -17.30
CA LYS A 382 -8.15 -11.98 -17.53
C LYS A 382 -7.47 -12.85 -16.48
N VAL A 383 -7.99 -12.85 -15.25
CA VAL A 383 -7.39 -13.56 -14.12
C VAL A 383 -8.47 -14.38 -13.41
N LEU A 384 -8.22 -15.68 -13.31
CA LEU A 384 -9.04 -16.62 -12.59
C LEU A 384 -8.14 -17.39 -11.62
N ASN A 385 -8.31 -17.15 -10.30
CA ASN A 385 -7.58 -17.87 -9.27
C ASN A 385 -8.46 -19.00 -8.69
N LEU A 386 -8.02 -20.22 -8.90
CA LEU A 386 -8.66 -21.43 -8.37
C LEU A 386 -7.83 -22.06 -7.24
N GLY A 387 -6.62 -21.59 -7.01
CA GLY A 387 -5.64 -22.22 -6.13
C GLY A 387 -5.21 -23.61 -6.64
N LEU A 388 -4.74 -24.43 -5.73
CA LEU A 388 -4.45 -25.85 -6.04
C LEU A 388 -5.77 -26.63 -5.96
N TRP A 389 -6.52 -26.64 -7.05
CA TRP A 389 -7.64 -27.56 -7.19
C TRP A 389 -7.10 -28.98 -7.19
N GLN A 390 -7.51 -29.79 -6.22
CA GLN A 390 -7.46 -31.23 -6.35
C GLN A 390 -8.55 -31.59 -7.37
N MET A 391 -8.17 -31.65 -8.64
CA MET A 391 -9.00 -32.29 -9.66
C MET A 391 -9.21 -33.73 -9.21
N THR A 392 -10.44 -34.13 -8.99
CA THR A 392 -10.79 -35.53 -8.78
C THR A 392 -10.34 -36.33 -9.99
N GLU A 393 -9.95 -37.59 -9.82
CA GLU A 393 -9.46 -38.46 -10.93
C GLU A 393 -10.42 -38.49 -12.14
N SER A 394 -11.72 -38.28 -11.93
CA SER A 394 -12.73 -38.17 -13.01
C SER A 394 -12.56 -36.94 -13.91
N ASP A 395 -11.88 -35.89 -13.46
CA ASP A 395 -11.65 -34.67 -14.23
C ASP A 395 -10.35 -34.70 -15.05
N ARG A 396 -9.51 -35.73 -14.84
CA ARG A 396 -8.24 -35.94 -15.57
C ARG A 396 -8.37 -36.66 -16.91
N VAL A 397 -9.54 -37.18 -17.24
CA VAL A 397 -9.77 -38.07 -18.42
C VAL A 397 -10.64 -37.42 -19.48
N ARG A 398 -10.55 -36.10 -19.71
CA ARG A 398 -11.11 -35.52 -20.94
C ARG A 398 -10.31 -34.31 -21.39
#